data_b4fb94a0aea549acb9be601753b6bf70
#
_entry.id   b4fb94a0aea549acb9be601753b6bf70
#
_cell.length_a   1.000
_cell.length_b   1.000
_cell.length_c   1.000
_cell.angle_alpha   90.00
_cell.angle_beta   90.00
_cell.angle_gamma   90.00
#
_symmetry.space_group_name_H-M   'P 1'
#
loop_
_entity.id
_entity.type
_entity.pdbx_description
1 polymer ?
#
loop_
_entity_poly.entity_id
_entity_poly.type
_entity_poly.pdbx_seq_one_letter_code
_entity_poly.pdbx_strand_id
1 'polypeptide(L)'
;DWNRDAVWVGFNAGPYVESHAHQDQGGFTLFAGDWLAVTENIWTHSGIQQGTEVHNVLRFERNGTIIRQREPSTSSMKVIPANPQSGEFQATADLSPAYAAGAGVKSWQRSIEFKGRTLTVHDTFATSADTQAIFQINVPVKPVLEGHEARAGKLHIKVLKPEDAVIGSLEFASLDKAEFRSGWRIDVRGSGQEFLVELDAGAP
;
A
#
# COMPACT_ATOMS: atom_id res chain seq x y z
N ASP A 1 3.65 14.42 -18.65
CA ASP A 1 4.30 13.86 -19.82
C ASP A 1 4.09 12.35 -19.85
N TRP A 2 3.78 11.78 -21.04
CA TRP A 2 3.48 10.36 -21.24
C TRP A 2 4.68 9.61 -21.83
N ASN A 3 5.88 10.09 -21.60
CA ASN A 3 7.08 9.43 -22.10
C ASN A 3 7.45 8.18 -21.29
N ARG A 4 8.36 7.37 -21.80
CA ARG A 4 8.77 6.10 -21.17
C ARG A 4 9.46 6.29 -19.82
N ASP A 5 10.02 7.47 -19.55
CA ASP A 5 10.77 7.78 -18.32
C ASP A 5 9.87 8.45 -17.26
N ALA A 6 8.60 8.70 -17.61
CA ALA A 6 7.63 9.27 -16.68
C ALA A 6 7.37 8.32 -15.51
N VAL A 7 7.26 8.91 -14.33
CA VAL A 7 6.78 8.19 -13.13
C VAL A 7 5.28 8.40 -13.02
N TRP A 8 4.59 7.31 -12.77
CA TRP A 8 3.15 7.30 -12.55
C TRP A 8 2.84 6.85 -11.15
N VAL A 9 1.95 7.59 -10.50
CA VAL A 9 1.41 7.24 -9.18
C VAL A 9 -0.09 7.14 -9.32
N GLY A 10 -0.64 5.95 -8.99
CA GLY A 10 -2.07 5.79 -8.74
C GLY A 10 -2.32 5.83 -7.24
N PHE A 11 -3.41 6.50 -6.81
CA PHE A 11 -3.87 6.48 -5.43
C PHE A 11 -5.38 6.34 -5.42
N ASN A 12 -5.89 5.36 -4.69
CA ASN A 12 -7.30 5.00 -4.67
C ASN A 12 -7.95 5.31 -3.31
N ALA A 13 -9.04 6.05 -3.34
CA ALA A 13 -9.94 6.23 -2.21
C ALA A 13 -11.32 6.58 -2.75
N GLY A 14 -12.37 5.96 -2.21
CA GLY A 14 -13.72 6.16 -2.73
C GLY A 14 -14.65 5.02 -2.38
N PRO A 15 -15.69 4.79 -3.18
CA PRO A 15 -16.67 3.77 -2.90
C PRO A 15 -16.13 2.35 -3.10
N TYR A 16 -16.53 1.46 -2.19
CA TYR A 16 -16.44 0.01 -2.30
C TYR A 16 -17.87 -0.53 -2.18
N VAL A 17 -18.55 -0.69 -3.31
CA VAL A 17 -20.00 -0.95 -3.36
C VAL A 17 -20.40 -2.04 -4.35
N GLU A 18 -19.45 -2.64 -5.04
CA GLU A 18 -19.70 -3.64 -6.08
C GLU A 18 -18.92 -4.93 -5.81
N SER A 19 -19.51 -6.08 -6.20
CA SER A 19 -18.92 -7.40 -5.97
C SER A 19 -17.58 -7.63 -6.68
N HIS A 20 -17.26 -6.85 -7.70
CA HIS A 20 -15.97 -6.88 -8.39
C HIS A 20 -14.98 -5.81 -7.90
N ALA A 21 -15.38 -4.96 -6.96
CA ALA A 21 -14.50 -4.00 -6.33
C ALA A 21 -13.50 -4.72 -5.40
N HIS A 22 -12.32 -4.12 -5.24
CA HIS A 22 -11.26 -4.66 -4.41
C HIS A 22 -11.22 -3.97 -3.05
N GLN A 23 -10.64 -4.62 -2.06
CA GLN A 23 -10.39 -4.06 -0.73
C GLN A 23 -9.12 -3.21 -0.74
N ASP A 24 -9.09 -2.20 -1.60
CA ASP A 24 -7.94 -1.39 -1.95
C ASP A 24 -8.10 0.10 -1.63
N GLN A 25 -9.12 0.48 -0.86
CA GLN A 25 -9.24 1.86 -0.38
C GLN A 25 -7.97 2.24 0.39
N GLY A 26 -7.33 3.32 0.00
CA GLY A 26 -6.01 3.72 0.47
C GLY A 26 -4.85 3.08 -0.32
N GLY A 27 -5.14 2.26 -1.33
CA GLY A 27 -4.14 1.64 -2.17
C GLY A 27 -3.40 2.64 -3.06
N PHE A 28 -2.12 2.37 -3.30
CA PHE A 28 -1.33 3.12 -4.26
C PHE A 28 -0.60 2.17 -5.22
N THR A 29 -0.24 2.68 -6.37
CA THR A 29 0.63 2.00 -7.34
C THR A 29 1.72 2.95 -7.82
N LEU A 30 2.88 2.41 -8.18
CA LEU A 30 4.03 3.17 -8.68
C LEU A 30 4.59 2.48 -9.91
N PHE A 31 4.70 3.24 -10.99
CA PHE A 31 5.27 2.81 -12.27
C PHE A 31 6.36 3.80 -12.72
N ALA A 32 7.47 3.29 -13.24
CA ALA A 32 8.52 4.10 -13.85
C ALA A 32 9.25 3.27 -14.91
N GLY A 33 8.72 3.26 -16.14
CA GLY A 33 9.20 2.39 -17.22
C GLY A 33 8.81 0.91 -17.04
N ASP A 34 8.59 0.49 -15.78
CA ASP A 34 8.05 -0.81 -15.38
C ASP A 34 7.27 -0.66 -14.06
N TRP A 35 6.47 -1.66 -13.69
CA TRP A 35 5.78 -1.68 -12.41
C TRP A 35 6.77 -1.86 -11.25
N LEU A 36 6.73 -0.96 -10.28
CA LEU A 36 7.59 -0.95 -9.10
C LEU A 36 6.84 -1.33 -7.83
N ALA A 37 5.64 -0.77 -7.66
CA ALA A 37 4.69 -1.16 -6.62
C ALA A 37 3.32 -1.36 -7.26
N VAL A 38 2.72 -2.54 -7.09
CA VAL A 38 1.59 -2.97 -7.92
C VAL A 38 0.61 -3.83 -7.13
N THR A 39 -0.60 -4.00 -7.65
CA THR A 39 -1.51 -5.06 -7.23
C THR A 39 -1.05 -6.38 -7.84
N GLU A 40 -0.86 -7.42 -7.01
CA GLU A 40 -0.23 -8.67 -7.46
C GLU A 40 -1.20 -9.73 -7.96
N ASN A 41 -2.49 -9.50 -7.93
CA ASN A 41 -3.39 -10.51 -8.43
C ASN A 41 -4.26 -10.06 -9.59
N ILE A 42 -4.10 -10.76 -10.71
CA ILE A 42 -4.80 -10.47 -11.96
C ILE A 42 -5.27 -11.74 -12.69
N TRP A 43 -5.07 -12.94 -12.14
CA TRP A 43 -5.21 -14.16 -12.93
C TRP A 43 -6.39 -15.06 -12.57
N THR A 44 -6.89 -14.99 -11.37
CA THR A 44 -7.90 -15.92 -10.89
C THR A 44 -9.05 -15.27 -10.13
N HIS A 45 -10.03 -16.07 -9.76
CA HIS A 45 -11.22 -15.67 -9.01
C HIS A 45 -11.23 -16.22 -7.58
N SER A 46 -10.05 -16.48 -6.99
CA SER A 46 -9.98 -16.93 -5.60
C SER A 46 -10.41 -15.83 -4.62
N GLY A 47 -10.68 -16.23 -3.40
CA GLY A 47 -11.04 -15.30 -2.34
C GLY A 47 -9.94 -14.30 -1.95
N ILE A 48 -8.69 -14.52 -2.37
CA ILE A 48 -7.55 -13.60 -2.11
C ILE A 48 -7.54 -12.45 -3.12
N GLN A 49 -8.02 -12.68 -4.32
CA GLN A 49 -7.92 -11.78 -5.48
C GLN A 49 -8.34 -10.34 -5.19
N GLN A 50 -9.41 -10.15 -4.46
CA GLN A 50 -9.97 -8.85 -4.12
C GLN A 50 -9.57 -8.41 -2.71
N GLY A 51 -8.80 -9.24 -2.03
CA GLY A 51 -8.46 -9.05 -0.63
C GLY A 51 -7.40 -7.98 -0.40
N THR A 52 -7.35 -7.51 0.82
CA THR A 52 -6.36 -6.53 1.30
C THR A 52 -4.91 -6.97 1.07
N GLU A 53 -4.67 -8.28 1.06
CA GLU A 53 -3.32 -8.89 1.03
C GLU A 53 -2.54 -8.61 -0.25
N VAL A 54 -3.24 -8.29 -1.34
CA VAL A 54 -2.63 -8.08 -2.67
C VAL A 54 -2.56 -6.62 -3.08
N HIS A 55 -2.87 -5.70 -2.17
CA HIS A 55 -2.89 -4.26 -2.43
C HIS A 55 -1.87 -3.51 -1.55
N ASN A 56 -1.39 -2.37 -2.00
CA ASN A 56 -0.44 -1.52 -1.26
C ASN A 56 -1.19 -0.63 -0.25
N VAL A 57 -1.65 -1.24 0.83
CA VAL A 57 -2.48 -0.62 1.87
C VAL A 57 -1.92 -0.88 3.26
N LEU A 58 -2.50 -0.30 4.30
CA LEU A 58 -2.36 -0.86 5.64
C LEU A 58 -3.25 -2.09 5.76
N ARG A 59 -2.65 -3.21 6.14
CA ARG A 59 -3.35 -4.41 6.55
C ARG A 59 -3.50 -4.39 8.07
N PHE A 60 -4.72 -4.48 8.54
CA PHE A 60 -5.01 -4.62 9.97
C PHE A 60 -5.31 -6.08 10.28
N GLU A 61 -4.71 -6.57 11.36
CA GLU A 61 -4.87 -7.96 11.81
C GLU A 61 -5.24 -8.00 13.30
N ARG A 62 -6.19 -8.88 13.64
CA ARG A 62 -6.56 -9.22 15.01
C ARG A 62 -6.41 -10.72 15.21
N ASN A 63 -5.54 -11.13 16.14
CA ASN A 63 -5.25 -12.54 16.41
C ASN A 63 -4.89 -13.34 15.14
N GLY A 64 -4.09 -12.73 14.24
CA GLY A 64 -3.68 -13.35 12.98
C GLY A 64 -4.75 -13.38 11.89
N THR A 65 -5.93 -12.82 12.14
CA THR A 65 -7.02 -12.71 11.16
C THR A 65 -7.07 -11.29 10.60
N ILE A 66 -7.12 -11.18 9.26
CA ILE A 66 -7.19 -9.89 8.57
C ILE A 66 -8.56 -9.27 8.80
N ILE A 67 -8.54 -8.00 9.19
CA ILE A 67 -9.74 -7.16 9.28
C ILE A 67 -10.00 -6.59 7.89
N ARG A 68 -11.09 -7.05 7.28
CA ARG A 68 -11.48 -6.68 5.93
C ARG A 68 -12.12 -5.30 5.86
N GLN A 69 -11.90 -4.59 4.75
CA GLN A 69 -12.71 -3.43 4.42
C GLN A 69 -14.16 -3.89 4.18
N ARG A 70 -15.11 -3.15 4.71
CA ARG A 70 -16.52 -3.55 4.63
C ARG A 70 -17.17 -3.13 3.30
N GLU A 71 -18.10 -3.93 2.82
CA GLU A 71 -18.96 -3.62 1.69
C GLU A 71 -20.44 -3.50 2.18
N PRO A 72 -21.18 -2.45 1.84
CA PRO A 72 -20.70 -1.24 1.18
C PRO A 72 -19.96 -0.31 2.12
N SER A 73 -19.00 0.41 1.60
CA SER A 73 -18.33 1.51 2.31
C SER A 73 -17.83 2.55 1.32
N THR A 74 -17.43 3.70 1.83
CA THR A 74 -16.76 4.72 1.04
C THR A 74 -15.77 5.48 1.90
N SER A 75 -14.64 5.81 1.33
CA SER A 75 -13.66 6.73 1.90
C SER A 75 -13.70 8.07 1.15
N SER A 76 -12.99 9.06 1.67
CA SER A 76 -12.91 10.38 1.06
C SER A 76 -11.46 10.77 0.83
N MET A 77 -11.21 11.49 -0.26
CA MET A 77 -9.87 11.97 -0.62
C MET A 77 -9.91 13.46 -0.96
N LYS A 78 -8.90 14.18 -0.51
CA LYS A 78 -8.61 15.54 -0.90
C LYS A 78 -7.27 15.57 -1.63
N VAL A 79 -7.28 16.13 -2.83
CA VAL A 79 -6.07 16.26 -3.66
C VAL A 79 -5.68 17.73 -3.72
N ILE A 80 -4.40 18.02 -3.53
CA ILE A 80 -3.76 19.27 -3.91
C ILE A 80 -3.18 19.02 -5.29
N PRO A 81 -3.68 19.71 -6.33
CA PRO A 81 -3.29 19.43 -7.70
C PRO A 81 -1.78 19.54 -7.92
N ALA A 82 -1.29 18.74 -8.85
CA ALA A 82 0.08 18.78 -9.28
C ALA A 82 0.47 20.20 -9.78
N ASN A 83 1.68 20.61 -9.44
CA ASN A 83 2.30 21.73 -10.14
C ASN A 83 2.58 21.28 -11.58
N PRO A 84 1.99 21.94 -12.60
CA PRO A 84 2.17 21.52 -14.01
C PRO A 84 3.62 21.50 -14.49
N GLN A 85 4.50 22.28 -13.85
CA GLN A 85 5.91 22.38 -14.21
C GLN A 85 6.77 21.29 -13.54
N SER A 86 6.48 20.92 -12.28
CA SER A 86 7.27 19.92 -11.54
C SER A 86 6.61 18.55 -11.47
N GLY A 87 5.28 18.46 -11.71
CA GLY A 87 4.51 17.23 -11.51
C GLY A 87 4.33 16.85 -10.04
N GLU A 88 4.75 17.69 -9.10
CA GLU A 88 4.59 17.45 -7.67
C GLU A 88 3.13 17.54 -7.24
N PHE A 89 2.67 16.59 -6.46
CA PHE A 89 1.30 16.60 -5.93
C PHE A 89 1.24 16.00 -4.53
N GLN A 90 0.15 16.31 -3.84
CA GLN A 90 -0.18 15.73 -2.54
C GLN A 90 -1.65 15.29 -2.54
N ALA A 91 -1.93 14.19 -1.86
CA ALA A 91 -3.29 13.75 -1.61
C ALA A 91 -3.40 13.21 -0.18
N THR A 92 -4.55 13.42 0.44
CA THR A 92 -4.86 12.89 1.77
C THR A 92 -6.23 12.24 1.74
N ALA A 93 -6.33 11.02 2.27
CA ALA A 93 -7.56 10.25 2.36
C ALA A 93 -7.91 9.94 3.81
N ASP A 94 -9.19 10.09 4.16
CA ASP A 94 -9.78 9.51 5.37
C ASP A 94 -10.36 8.14 4.99
N LEU A 95 -9.71 7.10 5.50
CA LEU A 95 -9.99 5.71 5.22
C LEU A 95 -10.70 5.01 6.39
N SER A 96 -10.96 5.75 7.46
CA SER A 96 -11.68 5.24 8.64
C SER A 96 -13.03 4.62 8.28
N PRO A 97 -13.85 5.23 7.38
CA PRO A 97 -15.14 4.67 7.01
C PRO A 97 -15.08 3.35 6.23
N ALA A 98 -13.91 2.95 5.74
CA ALA A 98 -13.73 1.66 5.07
C ALA A 98 -13.90 0.47 6.02
N TYR A 99 -13.90 0.70 7.33
CA TYR A 99 -14.01 -0.37 8.33
C TYR A 99 -15.31 -0.28 9.13
N ALA A 100 -15.83 -1.43 9.52
CA ALA A 100 -17.02 -1.49 10.37
C ALA A 100 -16.73 -0.96 11.77
N ALA A 101 -17.71 -0.30 12.37
CA ALA A 101 -17.64 0.07 13.78
C ALA A 101 -17.36 -1.17 14.65
N GLY A 102 -16.39 -1.08 15.57
CA GLY A 102 -15.99 -2.20 16.42
C GLY A 102 -15.08 -3.25 15.77
N ALA A 103 -14.72 -3.10 14.50
CA ALA A 103 -13.78 -4.00 13.83
C ALA A 103 -12.35 -3.94 14.41
N GLY A 104 -12.04 -2.90 15.21
CA GLY A 104 -10.73 -2.72 15.81
C GLY A 104 -9.91 -1.60 15.16
N VAL A 105 -10.29 -1.13 14.00
CA VAL A 105 -9.76 0.07 13.34
C VAL A 105 -10.62 1.25 13.75
N LYS A 106 -10.07 2.19 14.52
CA LYS A 106 -10.79 3.36 15.03
C LYS A 106 -10.65 4.56 14.08
N SER A 107 -9.46 4.71 13.50
CA SER A 107 -9.18 5.71 12.47
C SER A 107 -8.04 5.24 11.59
N TRP A 108 -8.03 5.68 10.34
CA TRP A 108 -6.90 5.57 9.43
C TRP A 108 -6.94 6.72 8.43
N GLN A 109 -5.88 7.50 8.42
CA GLN A 109 -5.63 8.53 7.43
C GLN A 109 -4.32 8.21 6.71
N ARG A 110 -4.34 8.35 5.40
CA ARG A 110 -3.16 8.23 4.55
C ARG A 110 -2.96 9.50 3.78
N SER A 111 -1.76 10.06 3.84
CA SER A 111 -1.32 11.07 2.89
C SER A 111 -0.21 10.54 2.00
N ILE A 112 -0.22 10.98 0.76
CA ILE A 112 0.85 10.74 -0.18
C ILE A 112 1.38 12.07 -0.69
N GLU A 113 2.68 12.14 -0.86
CA GLU A 113 3.38 13.23 -1.52
C GLU A 113 4.28 12.67 -2.60
N PHE A 114 4.16 13.19 -3.81
CA PHE A 114 5.07 12.83 -4.90
C PHE A 114 5.91 14.03 -5.29
N LYS A 115 7.23 13.85 -5.25
CA LYS A 115 8.21 14.88 -5.59
C LYS A 115 9.41 14.28 -6.30
N GLY A 116 9.72 14.84 -7.48
CA GLY A 116 10.80 14.31 -8.32
C GLY A 116 10.50 12.89 -8.78
N ARG A 117 11.10 11.90 -8.15
CA ARG A 117 10.88 10.47 -8.42
C ARG A 117 10.53 9.69 -7.13
N THR A 118 10.31 10.40 -6.04
CA THR A 118 10.03 9.81 -4.73
C THR A 118 8.55 9.96 -4.39
N LEU A 119 7.93 8.86 -4.03
CA LEU A 119 6.61 8.81 -3.42
C LEU A 119 6.81 8.63 -1.91
N THR A 120 6.36 9.59 -1.12
CA THR A 120 6.28 9.47 0.34
C THR A 120 4.86 9.08 0.73
N VAL A 121 4.72 8.00 1.48
CA VAL A 121 3.45 7.53 2.04
C VAL A 121 3.50 7.69 3.55
N HIS A 122 2.54 8.44 4.09
CA HIS A 122 2.41 8.69 5.51
C HIS A 122 1.04 8.23 6.00
N ASP A 123 1.04 7.25 6.89
CA ASP A 123 -0.15 6.73 7.55
C ASP A 123 -0.17 7.13 9.01
N THR A 124 -1.32 7.62 9.47
CA THR A 124 -1.64 7.74 10.89
C THR A 124 -2.92 6.96 11.18
N PHE A 125 -2.93 6.19 12.24
CA PHE A 125 -4.06 5.33 12.55
C PHE A 125 -4.24 5.15 14.06
N ALA A 126 -5.42 4.73 14.46
CA ALA A 126 -5.70 4.27 15.81
C ALA A 126 -6.44 2.94 15.77
N THR A 127 -6.01 1.99 16.58
CA THR A 127 -6.60 0.66 16.68
C THR A 127 -7.02 0.32 18.11
N SER A 128 -7.75 -0.78 18.28
CA SER A 128 -7.87 -1.43 19.58
C SER A 128 -6.56 -2.14 19.96
N ALA A 129 -6.35 -2.40 21.25
CA ALA A 129 -5.10 -2.96 21.76
C ALA A 129 -4.74 -4.35 21.20
N ASP A 130 -5.74 -5.10 20.74
CA ASP A 130 -5.61 -6.44 20.14
C ASP A 130 -5.47 -6.40 18.60
N THR A 131 -5.36 -5.23 18.01
CA THR A 131 -5.29 -5.03 16.56
C THR A 131 -3.94 -4.44 16.16
N GLN A 132 -3.24 -5.11 15.26
CA GLN A 132 -1.98 -4.68 14.68
C GLN A 132 -2.19 -4.08 13.31
N ALA A 133 -1.43 -3.05 12.98
CA ALA A 133 -1.32 -2.51 11.63
C ALA A 133 0.00 -2.97 11.00
N ILE A 134 -0.04 -3.29 9.71
CA ILE A 134 1.09 -3.74 8.93
C ILE A 134 1.09 -2.92 7.64
N PHE A 135 2.14 -2.14 7.42
CA PHE A 135 2.31 -1.47 6.14
C PHE A 135 2.83 -2.50 5.13
N GLN A 136 2.17 -2.61 3.98
CA GLN A 136 2.56 -3.57 2.97
C GLN A 136 2.76 -2.93 1.61
N ILE A 137 3.75 -3.45 0.87
CA ILE A 137 4.09 -3.06 -0.49
C ILE A 137 4.26 -4.32 -1.32
N ASN A 138 3.54 -4.40 -2.43
CA ASN A 138 3.65 -5.51 -3.37
C ASN A 138 4.58 -5.12 -4.51
N VAL A 139 5.55 -5.97 -4.80
CA VAL A 139 6.60 -5.74 -5.79
C VAL A 139 6.74 -6.93 -6.71
N PRO A 140 7.03 -6.73 -8.02
CA PRO A 140 7.09 -7.82 -9.00
C PRO A 140 8.34 -8.70 -8.86
N VAL A 141 9.40 -8.21 -8.21
CA VAL A 141 10.68 -8.91 -8.09
C VAL A 141 11.07 -9.12 -6.63
N LYS A 142 11.88 -10.14 -6.38
CA LYS A 142 12.35 -10.49 -5.03
C LYS A 142 13.09 -9.32 -4.40
N PRO A 143 12.65 -8.82 -3.23
CA PRO A 143 13.33 -7.75 -2.54
C PRO A 143 14.58 -8.24 -1.80
N VAL A 144 15.58 -7.35 -1.69
CA VAL A 144 16.70 -7.46 -0.76
C VAL A 144 16.39 -6.53 0.41
N LEU A 145 16.47 -7.04 1.64
CA LEU A 145 16.12 -6.34 2.87
C LEU A 145 17.40 -6.03 3.66
N GLU A 146 17.53 -4.79 4.13
CA GLU A 146 18.65 -4.35 4.95
C GLU A 146 18.20 -3.31 5.99
N GLY A 147 18.14 -3.70 7.27
CA GLY A 147 17.67 -2.81 8.34
C GLY A 147 16.27 -2.26 8.06
N HIS A 148 16.18 -0.94 7.91
CA HIS A 148 14.93 -0.22 7.60
C HIS A 148 14.77 0.06 6.09
N GLU A 149 15.51 -0.61 5.24
CA GLU A 149 15.47 -0.41 3.80
C GLU A 149 15.16 -1.71 3.05
N ALA A 150 14.56 -1.59 1.89
CA ALA A 150 14.37 -2.69 0.96
C ALA A 150 14.65 -2.21 -0.48
N ARG A 151 15.17 -3.12 -1.30
CA ARG A 151 15.37 -2.88 -2.75
C ARG A 151 14.69 -3.97 -3.54
N ALA A 152 13.83 -3.57 -4.46
CA ALA A 152 13.15 -4.46 -5.40
C ALA A 152 13.39 -3.98 -6.83
N GLY A 153 14.36 -4.58 -7.52
CA GLY A 153 14.85 -4.04 -8.78
C GLY A 153 15.44 -2.64 -8.58
N LYS A 154 14.93 -1.65 -9.30
CA LYS A 154 15.34 -0.26 -9.15
C LYS A 154 14.56 0.52 -8.06
N LEU A 155 13.49 -0.06 -7.53
CA LEU A 155 12.74 0.54 -6.43
C LEU A 155 13.57 0.49 -5.16
N HIS A 156 13.78 1.64 -4.52
CA HIS A 156 14.36 1.74 -3.20
C HIS A 156 13.29 2.19 -2.21
N ILE A 157 13.09 1.43 -1.16
CA ILE A 157 12.10 1.66 -0.12
C ILE A 157 12.85 1.97 1.18
N LYS A 158 12.49 3.03 1.84
CA LYS A 158 13.06 3.44 3.13
C LYS A 158 11.94 3.67 4.14
N VAL A 159 11.99 2.95 5.23
CA VAL A 159 11.06 3.11 6.36
C VAL A 159 11.65 4.13 7.34
N LEU A 160 10.98 5.27 7.47
CA LEU A 160 11.39 6.37 8.36
C LEU A 160 10.68 6.28 9.71
N LYS A 161 9.47 5.72 9.74
CA LYS A 161 8.67 5.45 10.93
C LYS A 161 7.95 4.11 10.77
N PRO A 162 7.77 3.38 11.90
CA PRO A 162 8.31 3.63 13.24
C PRO A 162 9.82 3.34 13.33
N GLU A 163 10.48 3.81 14.39
CA GLU A 163 11.94 3.63 14.59
C GLU A 163 12.33 2.19 14.90
N ASP A 164 11.40 1.39 15.41
CA ASP A 164 11.55 -0.04 15.68
C ASP A 164 11.05 -0.92 14.53
N ALA A 165 10.96 -0.38 13.33
CA ALA A 165 10.43 -1.11 12.18
C ALA A 165 11.20 -2.39 11.91
N VAL A 166 10.45 -3.46 11.65
CA VAL A 166 10.97 -4.75 11.17
C VAL A 166 10.38 -5.01 9.80
N ILE A 167 11.24 -5.22 8.82
CA ILE A 167 10.85 -5.48 7.43
C ILE A 167 10.98 -6.97 7.15
N GLY A 168 9.91 -7.57 6.65
CA GLY A 168 9.88 -8.94 6.15
C GLY A 168 9.39 -9.01 4.72
N SER A 169 9.61 -10.14 4.06
CA SER A 169 9.05 -10.36 2.72
C SER A 169 8.46 -11.76 2.59
N LEU A 170 7.46 -11.87 1.71
CA LEU A 170 6.75 -13.11 1.42
C LEU A 170 6.58 -13.21 -0.11
N GLU A 171 6.91 -14.36 -0.66
CA GLU A 171 6.60 -14.68 -2.05
C GLU A 171 5.13 -15.10 -2.17
N PHE A 172 4.38 -14.49 -3.07
CA PHE A 172 2.95 -14.79 -3.24
C PHE A 172 2.70 -16.24 -3.63
N ALA A 173 3.55 -16.84 -4.45
CA ALA A 173 3.46 -18.25 -4.79
C ALA A 173 3.54 -19.21 -3.59
N SER A 174 4.06 -18.74 -2.43
CA SER A 174 4.04 -19.54 -1.20
C SER A 174 2.66 -19.58 -0.52
N LEU A 175 1.79 -18.63 -0.83
CA LEU A 175 0.40 -18.62 -0.36
C LEU A 175 -0.48 -19.54 -1.22
N ASP A 176 -0.40 -19.38 -2.52
CA ASP A 176 -1.14 -20.20 -3.48
C ASP A 176 -0.44 -20.20 -4.84
N LYS A 177 0.15 -21.34 -5.23
CA LYS A 177 0.86 -21.49 -6.50
C LYS A 177 -0.06 -21.52 -7.71
N ALA A 178 -1.32 -21.87 -7.54
CA ALA A 178 -2.29 -21.87 -8.63
C ALA A 178 -2.74 -20.44 -8.95
N GLU A 179 -2.78 -19.59 -7.94
CA GLU A 179 -3.21 -18.21 -8.01
C GLU A 179 -2.10 -17.28 -8.46
N PHE A 180 -0.94 -17.37 -7.82
CA PHE A 180 0.18 -16.45 -8.03
C PHE A 180 1.32 -17.12 -8.80
N ARG A 181 1.71 -16.51 -9.91
CA ARG A 181 2.84 -16.96 -10.72
C ARG A 181 4.16 -16.32 -10.30
N SER A 182 4.09 -15.14 -9.71
CA SER A 182 5.24 -14.34 -9.28
C SER A 182 4.79 -13.28 -8.26
N GLY A 183 5.69 -12.44 -7.87
CA GLY A 183 5.41 -11.31 -7.01
C GLY A 183 5.76 -11.55 -5.55
N TRP A 184 6.03 -10.46 -4.87
CA TRP A 184 6.47 -10.45 -3.49
C TRP A 184 5.72 -9.37 -2.73
N ARG A 185 5.39 -9.65 -1.47
CA ARG A 185 4.90 -8.66 -0.53
C ARG A 185 5.99 -8.35 0.48
N ILE A 186 6.25 -7.07 0.68
CA ILE A 186 7.08 -6.54 1.76
C ILE A 186 6.13 -6.11 2.87
N ASP A 187 6.28 -6.67 4.06
CA ASP A 187 5.52 -6.32 5.26
C ASP A 187 6.43 -5.52 6.19
N VAL A 188 5.99 -4.32 6.60
CA VAL A 188 6.64 -3.50 7.60
C VAL A 188 5.81 -3.54 8.87
N ARG A 189 6.42 -3.96 9.97
CA ARG A 189 5.81 -4.05 11.30
C ARG A 189 6.60 -3.16 12.26
N GLY A 190 5.95 -2.67 13.30
CA GLY A 190 6.59 -1.91 14.35
C GLY A 190 5.57 -1.42 15.36
N SER A 191 6.03 -0.72 16.38
CA SER A 191 5.18 -0.14 17.42
C SER A 191 4.65 1.24 17.00
N GLY A 192 3.61 1.71 17.69
CA GLY A 192 3.05 3.03 17.45
C GLY A 192 1.83 3.01 16.52
N GLN A 193 1.46 4.19 16.07
CA GLN A 193 0.24 4.45 15.27
C GLN A 193 0.57 5.28 14.03
N GLU A 194 1.78 5.09 13.50
CA GLU A 194 2.30 5.86 12.38
C GLU A 194 3.24 4.99 11.53
N PHE A 195 3.08 5.09 10.20
CA PHE A 195 4.09 4.65 9.24
C PHE A 195 4.46 5.83 8.34
N LEU A 196 5.74 6.03 8.14
CA LEU A 196 6.28 6.98 7.16
C LEU A 196 7.30 6.23 6.29
N VAL A 197 6.99 6.12 5.01
CA VAL A 197 7.77 5.31 4.06
C VAL A 197 8.02 6.11 2.79
N GLU A 198 9.26 6.12 2.35
CA GLU A 198 9.67 6.68 1.07
C GLU A 198 9.92 5.56 0.05
N LEU A 199 9.42 5.75 -1.17
CA LEU A 199 9.60 4.88 -2.32
C LEU A 199 10.27 5.69 -3.44
N ASP A 200 11.54 5.45 -3.68
CA ASP A 200 12.29 6.08 -4.77
C ASP A 200 12.26 5.17 -6.00
N ALA A 201 11.74 5.70 -7.10
CA ALA A 201 11.60 4.96 -8.36
C ALA A 201 12.93 4.74 -9.10
N GLY A 202 14.04 5.19 -8.54
CA GLY A 202 15.37 5.10 -9.14
C GLY A 202 15.57 6.03 -10.33
N ALA A 203 16.78 6.04 -10.86
CA ALA A 203 17.09 6.76 -12.09
C ALA A 203 16.34 6.17 -13.30
N PRO A 204 16.10 6.98 -14.34
CA PRO A 204 15.54 6.52 -15.60
C PRO A 204 16.33 5.36 -16.23
#